data_b7bb01a8ad976baf400bc8f23686fc7a
#
_entry.id   b7bb01a8ad976baf400bc8f23686fc7a
#
_cell.length_a   1.000
_cell.length_b   1.000
_cell.length_c   1.000
_cell.angle_alpha   90.00
_cell.angle_beta   90.00
_cell.angle_gamma   90.00
#
_symmetry.space_group_name_H-M   'P 1'
#
loop_
_entity.id
_entity.type
_entity.pdbx_description
1 polymer ?
#
loop_
_entity_poly.entity_id
_entity_poly.type
_entity_poly.pdbx_seq_one_letter_code
_entity_poly.pdbx_strand_id
1 'polypeptide(L)'
;MRTTYLVAVVAGLAACSAPKVPAVSVDEMLADPVLLQSVIDRCEANPGRAAADIECGNARLAVEKKGAAEDAEKAGKKQAEFEQMRAARRAADDRRQQEAESKKKPFDPYSTPVNPDPVPEKP
;
A
#
# COMPACT_ATOMS: atom_id res chain seq x y z
N MET A 1 -37.00 -80.92 13.29
CA MET A 1 -36.31 -80.02 12.36
C MET A 1 -36.68 -78.59 12.74
N ARG A 2 -35.79 -77.86 13.43
CA ARG A 2 -36.05 -76.45 13.87
C ARG A 2 -35.11 -75.59 13.07
N THR A 3 -35.66 -74.84 12.09
CA THR A 3 -34.94 -73.95 11.24
C THR A 3 -34.83 -72.54 11.95
N THR A 4 -33.67 -72.24 12.43
CA THR A 4 -33.35 -70.97 13.09
C THR A 4 -33.07 -69.89 12.03
N TYR A 5 -33.97 -68.98 11.83
CA TYR A 5 -33.76 -67.74 11.01
C TYR A 5 -32.90 -66.77 11.75
N LEU A 6 -31.66 -66.60 11.31
CA LEU A 6 -30.80 -65.51 11.71
C LEU A 6 -31.14 -64.30 10.84
N VAL A 7 -31.88 -63.37 11.41
CA VAL A 7 -32.12 -62.01 10.82
C VAL A 7 -30.88 -61.15 11.11
N ALA A 8 -30.04 -60.95 10.10
CA ALA A 8 -28.94 -59.99 10.17
C ALA A 8 -29.49 -58.57 10.00
N VAL A 9 -29.56 -57.83 11.09
CA VAL A 9 -29.86 -56.38 11.08
C VAL A 9 -28.59 -55.66 10.69
N VAL A 10 -28.47 -55.31 9.40
CA VAL A 10 -27.44 -54.36 8.92
C VAL A 10 -27.87 -52.96 9.30
N ALA A 11 -27.36 -52.45 10.42
CA ALA A 11 -27.50 -51.05 10.82
C ALA A 11 -26.63 -50.22 9.87
N GLY A 12 -27.24 -49.59 8.86
CA GLY A 12 -26.63 -48.60 7.99
C GLY A 12 -26.28 -47.34 8.79
N LEU A 13 -25.03 -47.19 9.14
CA LEU A 13 -24.46 -45.90 9.61
C LEU A 13 -24.48 -44.92 8.44
N ALA A 14 -25.60 -44.22 8.25
CA ALA A 14 -25.65 -43.02 7.42
C ALA A 14 -24.72 -41.97 8.08
N ALA A 15 -23.47 -41.94 7.64
CA ALA A 15 -22.56 -40.85 7.96
C ALA A 15 -23.18 -39.56 7.41
N CYS A 16 -23.83 -38.78 8.27
CA CYS A 16 -24.23 -37.41 7.97
C CYS A 16 -22.97 -36.58 7.75
N SER A 17 -22.45 -36.57 6.52
CA SER A 17 -21.45 -35.61 6.09
C SER A 17 -22.17 -34.25 6.06
N ALA A 18 -22.07 -33.50 7.14
CA ALA A 18 -22.51 -32.10 7.15
C ALA A 18 -21.79 -31.36 5.97
N PRO A 19 -22.53 -30.57 5.20
CA PRO A 19 -21.91 -29.81 4.12
C PRO A 19 -20.77 -28.99 4.74
N LYS A 20 -19.53 -29.21 4.27
CA LYS A 20 -18.40 -28.38 4.67
C LYS A 20 -18.64 -27.00 4.08
N VAL A 21 -19.00 -26.05 4.93
CA VAL A 21 -19.00 -24.63 4.57
C VAL A 21 -17.57 -24.32 4.13
N PRO A 22 -17.36 -23.79 2.92
CA PRO A 22 -16.02 -23.41 2.48
C PRO A 22 -15.43 -22.41 3.47
N ALA A 23 -14.15 -22.60 3.82
CA ALA A 23 -13.45 -21.69 4.69
C ALA A 23 -13.33 -20.31 4.03
N VAL A 24 -13.53 -19.24 4.80
CA VAL A 24 -13.38 -17.86 4.32
C VAL A 24 -11.97 -17.66 3.77
N SER A 25 -11.90 -17.14 2.56
CA SER A 25 -10.62 -16.95 1.86
C SER A 25 -9.91 -15.65 2.31
N VAL A 26 -8.61 -15.55 2.03
CA VAL A 26 -7.81 -14.36 2.30
C VAL A 26 -8.37 -13.14 1.56
N ASP A 27 -8.80 -13.31 0.32
CA ASP A 27 -9.27 -12.20 -0.53
C ASP A 27 -10.64 -11.68 -0.05
N GLU A 28 -11.53 -12.55 0.42
CA GLU A 28 -12.79 -12.15 1.07
C GLU A 28 -12.52 -11.35 2.35
N MET A 29 -11.56 -11.78 3.17
CA MET A 29 -11.18 -11.07 4.40
C MET A 29 -10.52 -9.70 4.11
N LEU A 30 -9.78 -9.59 3.01
CA LEU A 30 -9.18 -8.30 2.59
C LEU A 30 -10.24 -7.35 2.04
N ALA A 31 -11.29 -7.88 1.39
CA ALA A 31 -12.40 -7.08 0.88
C ALA A 31 -13.34 -6.59 1.98
N ASP A 32 -13.47 -7.35 3.09
CA ASP A 32 -14.33 -7.02 4.23
C ASP A 32 -13.53 -6.97 5.55
N PRO A 33 -13.13 -5.78 6.00
CA PRO A 33 -12.40 -5.60 7.25
C PRO A 33 -13.18 -6.05 8.50
N VAL A 34 -14.51 -6.01 8.47
CA VAL A 34 -15.35 -6.45 9.60
C VAL A 34 -15.34 -7.97 9.70
N LEU A 35 -15.41 -8.64 8.55
CA LEU A 35 -15.25 -10.09 8.47
C LEU A 35 -13.88 -10.54 8.99
N LEU A 36 -12.80 -9.88 8.53
CA LEU A 36 -11.44 -10.17 9.01
C LEU A 36 -11.34 -10.03 10.53
N GLN A 37 -11.86 -8.94 11.09
CA GLN A 37 -11.81 -8.71 12.53
C GLN A 37 -12.59 -9.79 13.29
N SER A 38 -13.77 -10.17 12.82
CA SER A 38 -14.59 -11.21 13.45
C SER A 38 -13.89 -12.59 13.48
N VAL A 39 -13.15 -12.91 12.42
CA VAL A 39 -12.36 -14.14 12.36
C VAL A 39 -11.18 -14.07 13.33
N ILE A 40 -10.48 -12.93 13.41
CA ILE A 40 -9.37 -12.72 14.36
C ILE A 40 -9.87 -12.92 15.79
N ASP A 41 -10.96 -12.25 16.18
CA ASP A 41 -11.52 -12.33 17.54
C ASP A 41 -11.89 -13.76 17.91
N ARG A 42 -12.47 -14.53 16.97
CA ARG A 42 -12.78 -15.95 17.16
C ARG A 42 -11.53 -16.79 17.36
N CYS A 43 -10.46 -16.52 16.60
CA CYS A 43 -9.18 -17.24 16.69
C CYS A 43 -8.45 -16.95 18.02
N GLU A 44 -8.49 -15.70 18.47
CA GLU A 44 -7.91 -15.28 19.77
C GLU A 44 -8.66 -15.89 20.96
N ALA A 45 -9.99 -16.02 20.86
CA ALA A 45 -10.79 -16.66 21.89
C ALA A 45 -10.47 -18.15 22.09
N ASN A 46 -9.89 -18.81 21.07
CA ASN A 46 -9.58 -20.25 21.11
C ASN A 46 -8.19 -20.56 20.54
N PRO A 47 -7.09 -20.14 21.18
CA PRO A 47 -5.73 -20.24 20.64
C PRO A 47 -5.29 -21.69 20.38
N GLY A 48 -5.78 -22.64 21.17
CA GLY A 48 -5.46 -24.07 20.99
C GLY A 48 -6.03 -24.67 19.71
N ARG A 49 -7.17 -24.16 19.21
CA ARG A 49 -7.80 -24.60 17.95
C ARG A 49 -7.32 -23.78 16.76
N ALA A 50 -6.94 -22.52 16.99
CA ALA A 50 -6.52 -21.57 15.96
C ALA A 50 -5.31 -22.07 15.14
N ALA A 51 -4.44 -22.86 15.73
CA ALA A 51 -3.26 -23.41 15.04
C ALA A 51 -3.63 -24.41 13.91
N ALA A 52 -4.74 -25.13 14.05
CA ALA A 52 -5.20 -26.12 13.09
C ALA A 52 -6.38 -25.61 12.22
N ASP A 53 -6.88 -24.41 12.47
CA ASP A 53 -8.01 -23.81 11.78
C ASP A 53 -7.54 -23.06 10.53
N ILE A 54 -8.05 -23.46 9.37
CA ILE A 54 -7.69 -22.89 8.07
C ILE A 54 -8.07 -21.40 8.01
N GLU A 55 -9.22 -21.02 8.54
CA GLU A 55 -9.66 -19.61 8.53
C GLU A 55 -8.75 -18.73 9.40
N CYS A 56 -8.26 -19.26 10.53
CA CYS A 56 -7.27 -18.55 11.33
C CYS A 56 -5.92 -18.38 10.60
N GLY A 57 -5.54 -19.39 9.81
CA GLY A 57 -4.39 -19.29 8.90
C GLY A 57 -4.58 -18.21 7.84
N ASN A 58 -5.74 -18.21 7.20
CA ASN A 58 -6.11 -17.21 6.19
C ASN A 58 -6.16 -15.78 6.78
N ALA A 59 -6.70 -15.61 7.99
CA ALA A 59 -6.75 -14.32 8.67
C ALA A 59 -5.35 -13.76 8.96
N ARG A 60 -4.41 -14.60 9.39
CA ARG A 60 -2.99 -14.18 9.58
C ARG A 60 -2.37 -13.71 8.27
N LEU A 61 -2.58 -14.45 7.18
CA LEU A 61 -2.10 -14.05 5.85
C LEU A 61 -2.76 -12.76 5.36
N ALA A 62 -4.04 -12.54 5.65
CA ALA A 62 -4.73 -11.30 5.30
C ALA A 62 -4.13 -10.10 6.06
N VAL A 63 -3.87 -10.24 7.35
CA VAL A 63 -3.22 -9.19 8.17
C VAL A 63 -1.82 -8.88 7.64
N GLU A 64 -1.03 -9.90 7.33
CA GLU A 64 0.33 -9.73 6.78
C GLU A 64 0.31 -9.00 5.43
N LYS A 65 -0.56 -9.43 4.50
CA LYS A 65 -0.73 -8.77 3.20
C LYS A 65 -1.17 -7.31 3.34
N LYS A 66 -2.10 -7.04 4.24
CA LYS A 66 -2.55 -5.68 4.53
C LYS A 66 -1.41 -4.81 5.07
N GLY A 67 -0.66 -5.31 6.03
CA GLY A 67 0.51 -4.61 6.58
C GLY A 67 1.57 -4.32 5.51
N ALA A 68 1.90 -5.32 4.69
CA ALA A 68 2.85 -5.14 3.59
C ALA A 68 2.38 -4.10 2.56
N ALA A 69 1.08 -4.06 2.24
CA ALA A 69 0.52 -3.06 1.34
C ALA A 69 0.59 -1.63 1.92
N GLU A 70 0.26 -1.48 3.20
CA GLU A 70 0.38 -0.19 3.91
C GLU A 70 1.83 0.30 3.98
N ASP A 71 2.77 -0.60 4.21
CA ASP A 71 4.20 -0.26 4.27
C ASP A 71 4.75 0.12 2.88
N ALA A 72 4.32 -0.57 1.83
CA ALA A 72 4.66 -0.22 0.46
C ALA A 72 4.10 1.16 0.07
N GLU A 73 2.88 1.48 0.46
CA GLU A 73 2.28 2.81 0.24
C GLU A 73 3.06 3.91 0.96
N LYS A 74 3.40 3.68 2.24
CA LYS A 74 4.20 4.64 3.03
C LYS A 74 5.60 4.84 2.43
N ALA A 75 6.23 3.75 1.97
CA ALA A 75 7.53 3.83 1.29
C ALA A 75 7.44 4.62 -0.02
N GLY A 76 6.39 4.39 -0.82
CA GLY A 76 6.14 5.15 -2.05
C GLY A 76 5.95 6.65 -1.80
N LYS A 77 5.19 7.03 -0.77
CA LYS A 77 5.01 8.43 -0.38
C LYS A 77 6.34 9.09 0.01
N LYS A 78 7.14 8.43 0.86
CA LYS A 78 8.47 8.94 1.26
C LYS A 78 9.40 9.09 0.06
N GLN A 79 9.38 8.15 -0.87
CA GLN A 79 10.18 8.22 -2.08
C GLN A 79 9.78 9.42 -2.95
N ALA A 80 8.48 9.64 -3.15
CA ALA A 80 7.97 10.79 -3.90
C ALA A 80 8.36 12.13 -3.26
N GLU A 81 8.24 12.25 -1.93
CA GLU A 81 8.69 13.44 -1.19
C GLU A 81 10.19 13.69 -1.35
N PHE A 82 10.99 12.64 -1.27
CA PHE A 82 12.44 12.74 -1.47
C PHE A 82 12.80 13.21 -2.88
N GLU A 83 12.13 12.69 -3.90
CA GLU A 83 12.34 13.10 -5.28
C GLU A 83 11.94 14.57 -5.51
N GLN A 84 10.82 15.01 -4.93
CA GLN A 84 10.40 16.41 -4.98
C GLN A 84 11.44 17.33 -4.33
N MET A 85 11.97 16.98 -3.16
CA MET A 85 13.02 17.75 -2.50
C MET A 85 14.31 17.80 -3.35
N ARG A 86 14.69 16.70 -3.98
CA ARG A 86 15.85 16.66 -4.88
C ARG A 86 15.64 17.55 -6.11
N ALA A 87 14.45 17.51 -6.71
CA ALA A 87 14.10 18.35 -7.84
C ALA A 87 14.14 19.85 -7.47
N ALA A 88 13.57 20.20 -6.31
CA ALA A 88 13.59 21.58 -5.80
C ALA A 88 15.02 22.09 -5.55
N ARG A 89 15.90 21.26 -4.98
CA ARG A 89 17.32 21.61 -4.80
C ARG A 89 18.02 21.86 -6.14
N ARG A 90 17.86 20.97 -7.12
CA ARG A 90 18.44 21.16 -8.46
C ARG A 90 17.96 22.46 -9.09
N ALA A 91 16.66 22.72 -9.05
CA ALA A 91 16.12 23.95 -9.60
C ALA A 91 16.61 25.23 -8.87
N ALA A 92 16.91 25.14 -7.58
CA ALA A 92 17.52 26.23 -6.83
C ALA A 92 19.01 26.44 -7.21
N ASP A 93 19.73 25.35 -7.39
CA ASP A 93 21.14 25.41 -7.79
C ASP A 93 21.30 25.93 -9.22
N ASP A 94 20.45 25.50 -10.15
CA ASP A 94 20.40 25.98 -11.53
C ASP A 94 20.12 27.49 -11.58
N ARG A 95 19.18 27.98 -10.76
CA ARG A 95 18.92 29.43 -10.64
C ARG A 95 20.14 30.21 -10.13
N ARG A 96 20.81 29.70 -9.09
CA ARG A 96 22.03 30.32 -8.58
C ARG A 96 23.14 30.39 -9.62
N GLN A 97 23.31 29.33 -10.42
CA GLN A 97 24.27 29.30 -11.50
C GLN A 97 23.95 30.34 -12.58
N GLN A 98 22.70 30.41 -13.02
CA GLN A 98 22.24 31.42 -14.00
C GLN A 98 22.46 32.84 -13.48
N GLU A 99 22.14 33.13 -12.20
CA GLU A 99 22.41 34.41 -11.59
C GLU A 99 23.91 34.73 -11.52
N ALA A 100 24.76 33.72 -11.21
CA ALA A 100 26.20 33.90 -11.17
C ALA A 100 26.79 34.14 -12.57
N GLU A 101 26.27 33.48 -13.59
CA GLU A 101 26.67 33.69 -14.99
C GLU A 101 26.22 35.09 -15.50
N SER A 102 25.01 35.51 -15.17
CA SER A 102 24.53 36.83 -15.58
C SER A 102 25.36 37.96 -14.99
N LYS A 103 25.88 37.79 -13.76
CA LYS A 103 26.78 38.74 -13.11
C LYS A 103 28.20 38.72 -13.69
N LYS A 104 28.63 37.65 -14.35
CA LYS A 104 29.94 37.48 -14.98
C LYS A 104 29.99 38.02 -16.42
N LYS A 105 28.85 38.40 -17.03
CA LYS A 105 28.88 39.03 -18.36
C LYS A 105 29.72 40.29 -18.29
N PRO A 106 30.80 40.42 -19.11
CA PRO A 106 31.62 41.59 -19.11
C PRO A 106 30.73 42.81 -19.45
N PHE A 107 30.94 43.90 -18.73
CA PHE A 107 30.30 45.18 -19.04
C PHE A 107 30.64 45.52 -20.49
N ASP A 108 29.65 45.51 -21.34
CA ASP A 108 29.79 46.01 -22.70
C ASP A 108 29.51 47.51 -22.75
N PRO A 109 30.54 48.35 -22.90
CA PRO A 109 30.35 49.82 -22.86
C PRO A 109 29.49 50.35 -24.04
N TYR A 110 29.26 49.49 -25.05
CA TYR A 110 28.42 49.85 -26.19
C TYR A 110 26.95 49.40 -26.05
N SER A 111 26.64 48.62 -25.03
CA SER A 111 25.26 48.15 -24.79
C SER A 111 24.45 49.06 -23.87
N THR A 112 25.05 50.10 -23.26
CA THR A 112 24.33 51.12 -22.53
C THR A 112 23.65 52.06 -23.51
N PRO A 113 22.31 52.27 -23.46
CA PRO A 113 21.67 53.30 -24.25
C PRO A 113 22.26 54.63 -23.81
N VAL A 114 22.97 55.30 -24.71
CA VAL A 114 23.40 56.68 -24.53
C VAL A 114 22.09 57.48 -24.43
N ASN A 115 21.71 57.85 -23.23
CA ASN A 115 20.65 58.81 -23.04
C ASN A 115 21.20 60.17 -23.56
N PRO A 116 20.71 60.70 -24.69
CA PRO A 116 21.20 61.99 -25.13
C PRO A 116 20.83 63.01 -24.05
N ASP A 117 21.83 63.62 -23.45
CA ASP A 117 21.65 64.75 -22.54
C ASP A 117 20.71 65.78 -23.19
N PRO A 118 19.71 66.28 -22.47
CA PRO A 118 18.83 67.31 -23.03
C PRO A 118 19.71 68.54 -23.43
N VAL A 119 19.70 68.84 -24.72
CA VAL A 119 20.40 70.00 -25.27
C VAL A 119 19.87 71.21 -24.52
N PRO A 120 20.71 72.00 -23.84
CA PRO A 120 20.25 73.20 -23.17
C PRO A 120 19.71 74.21 -24.22
N GLU A 121 18.40 74.47 -24.15
CA GLU A 121 17.79 75.51 -24.94
C GLU A 121 18.43 76.87 -24.54
N LYS A 122 19.08 77.52 -25.49
CA LYS A 122 19.73 78.78 -25.31
C LYS A 122 18.69 79.86 -25.34
N PRO A 123 18.70 80.88 -24.41
CA PRO A 123 17.72 81.95 -24.34
C PRO A 123 17.74 82.86 -25.56
#